data_6be1f8e2e4fd2478c1dc804be489e996
#
_entry.id   6be1f8e2e4fd2478c1dc804be489e996
#
_cell.length_a   1.000
_cell.length_b   1.000
_cell.length_c   1.000
_cell.angle_alpha   90.00
_cell.angle_beta   90.00
_cell.angle_gamma   90.00
#
_symmetry.space_group_name_H-M   'P 1'
#
loop_
_entity.id
_entity.type
_entity.pdbx_description
1 polymer ?
#
loop_
_entity_poly.entity_id
_entity_poly.type
_entity_poly.pdbx_seq_one_letter_code
_entity_poly.pdbx_strand_id
1 'polypeptide(L)'
;MMRQLLSIKKILAISLFSSIVYAEKVGDITEQSGNGAISRQTQEFVAEVGSGVEFMDSLMTGNGRMAVEFLDDSQIRITENSTVVIDQFVYDANPDNSKMALSFAKGTARFISGSIGKMKKENIKLKTNTATIGIRGTDFTVTVDELDRTLVILLPDKNGESSGEITVTNEGGTVTLNQAFQATIVSTISTPPANPVQIENITVAQIDNLFIVSPPQEIQEVQEEARTENSSNNILTADFLEFNELEKDYLEEEPEWSFSELDIDLLDIDFLQDLL
;
A
#
# COMPACT_ATOMS: atom_id res chain seq x y z
N MET A 1 -65.05 45.23 -26.62
CA MET A 1 -63.61 45.42 -26.92
C MET A 1 -62.81 44.80 -25.77
N MET A 2 -62.45 43.53 -25.91
CA MET A 2 -61.83 42.75 -24.79
C MET A 2 -60.46 42.23 -25.26
N ARG A 3 -59.39 42.83 -24.72
CA ARG A 3 -58.02 42.44 -25.01
C ARG A 3 -57.65 41.24 -24.12
N GLN A 4 -57.42 40.09 -24.71
CA GLN A 4 -56.86 38.93 -24.05
C GLN A 4 -55.34 39.11 -23.88
N LEU A 5 -54.86 39.09 -22.63
CA LEU A 5 -53.49 39.00 -22.29
C LEU A 5 -53.03 37.52 -22.31
N LEU A 6 -52.24 37.16 -23.33
CA LEU A 6 -51.52 35.89 -23.38
C LEU A 6 -50.32 35.96 -22.42
N SER A 7 -50.41 35.24 -21.33
CA SER A 7 -49.27 35.03 -20.43
C SER A 7 -48.38 33.92 -20.97
N ILE A 8 -47.24 34.27 -21.52
CA ILE A 8 -46.20 33.35 -21.97
C ILE A 8 -45.40 32.90 -20.71
N LYS A 9 -45.68 31.71 -20.22
CA LYS A 9 -44.81 31.06 -19.22
C LYS A 9 -43.55 30.58 -19.90
N LYS A 10 -42.42 31.31 -19.69
CA LYS A 10 -41.06 30.84 -20.05
C LYS A 10 -40.71 29.67 -19.17
N ILE A 11 -40.74 28.47 -19.69
CA ILE A 11 -40.18 27.27 -19.05
C ILE A 11 -38.70 27.35 -19.26
N LEU A 12 -37.95 27.68 -18.18
CA LEU A 12 -36.51 27.63 -18.13
C LEU A 12 -36.08 26.16 -17.96
N ALA A 13 -35.78 25.48 -19.05
CA ALA A 13 -35.17 24.17 -19.03
C ALA A 13 -33.72 24.32 -18.57
N ILE A 14 -33.47 24.04 -17.29
CA ILE A 14 -32.10 23.88 -16.75
C ILE A 14 -31.61 22.52 -17.23
N SER A 15 -30.84 22.52 -18.32
CA SER A 15 -30.09 21.34 -18.74
C SER A 15 -28.92 21.16 -17.75
N LEU A 16 -29.04 20.18 -16.85
CA LEU A 16 -27.95 19.66 -16.05
C LEU A 16 -26.98 18.94 -17.01
N PHE A 17 -26.00 19.68 -17.53
CA PHE A 17 -24.82 19.07 -18.14
C PHE A 17 -24.02 18.43 -17.00
N SER A 18 -24.24 17.15 -16.73
CA SER A 18 -23.30 16.37 -15.94
C SER A 18 -22.08 16.17 -16.83
N SER A 19 -21.05 16.96 -16.63
CA SER A 19 -19.72 16.70 -17.19
C SER A 19 -19.25 15.39 -16.61
N ILE A 20 -19.24 14.34 -17.41
CA ILE A 20 -18.53 13.11 -17.09
C ILE A 20 -17.05 13.48 -17.10
N VAL A 21 -16.47 13.67 -15.94
CA VAL A 21 -15.02 13.77 -15.78
C VAL A 21 -14.49 12.36 -16.02
N TYR A 22 -13.96 12.10 -17.19
CA TYR A 22 -13.17 10.90 -17.41
C TYR A 22 -11.88 11.08 -16.60
N ALA A 23 -11.65 10.23 -15.62
CA ALA A 23 -10.34 10.16 -15.00
C ALA A 23 -9.34 9.70 -16.06
N GLU A 24 -8.19 10.37 -16.12
CA GLU A 24 -7.16 10.06 -17.10
C GLU A 24 -6.48 8.75 -16.73
N LYS A 25 -6.33 7.85 -17.69
CA LYS A 25 -5.57 6.62 -17.55
C LYS A 25 -4.10 6.96 -17.30
N VAL A 26 -3.52 6.38 -16.26
CA VAL A 26 -2.14 6.65 -15.82
C VAL A 26 -1.21 5.45 -16.03
N GLY A 27 -1.75 4.27 -16.32
CA GLY A 27 -0.98 3.04 -16.52
C GLY A 27 -1.85 1.85 -16.84
N ASP A 28 -1.23 0.68 -16.92
CA ASP A 28 -1.88 -0.61 -17.16
C ASP A 28 -1.38 -1.67 -16.19
N ILE A 29 -2.25 -2.63 -15.85
CA ILE A 29 -1.85 -3.85 -15.18
C ILE A 29 -1.13 -4.74 -16.19
N THR A 30 0.14 -5.02 -15.94
CA THR A 30 0.99 -5.86 -16.81
C THR A 30 1.10 -7.30 -16.33
N GLU A 31 0.95 -7.53 -15.02
CA GLU A 31 0.94 -8.87 -14.42
C GLU A 31 -0.16 -8.94 -13.36
N GLN A 32 -0.87 -10.08 -13.31
CA GLN A 32 -1.87 -10.37 -12.30
C GLN A 32 -1.88 -11.87 -12.02
N SER A 33 -1.84 -12.25 -10.74
CA SER A 33 -2.02 -13.62 -10.28
C SER A 33 -2.84 -13.64 -9.00
N GLY A 34 -3.64 -14.67 -8.80
CA GLY A 34 -4.56 -14.77 -7.66
C GLY A 34 -5.63 -13.67 -7.68
N ASN A 35 -6.03 -13.21 -6.49
CA ASN A 35 -7.09 -12.22 -6.34
C ASN A 35 -6.52 -10.80 -6.33
N GLY A 36 -7.04 -9.95 -7.20
CA GLY A 36 -6.73 -8.53 -7.24
C GLY A 36 -7.96 -7.71 -7.61
N ALA A 37 -8.04 -6.48 -7.11
CA ALA A 37 -9.14 -5.55 -7.37
C ALA A 37 -8.63 -4.12 -7.56
N ILE A 38 -9.37 -3.36 -8.38
CA ILE A 38 -9.23 -1.92 -8.54
C ILE A 38 -10.49 -1.29 -7.93
N SER A 39 -10.33 -0.51 -6.86
CA SER A 39 -11.41 0.30 -6.31
C SER A 39 -11.31 1.70 -6.90
N ARG A 40 -12.33 2.08 -7.67
CA ARG A 40 -12.45 3.38 -8.34
C ARG A 40 -13.71 4.07 -7.88
N GLN A 41 -13.57 5.18 -7.16
CA GLN A 41 -14.69 5.89 -6.53
C GLN A 41 -15.47 4.96 -5.57
N THR A 42 -16.68 4.55 -5.97
CA THR A 42 -17.57 3.67 -5.19
C THR A 42 -17.75 2.28 -5.83
N GLN A 43 -16.99 1.99 -6.88
CA GLN A 43 -17.08 0.73 -7.62
C GLN A 43 -15.78 -0.07 -7.47
N GLU A 44 -15.93 -1.38 -7.42
CA GLU A 44 -14.81 -2.32 -7.38
C GLU A 44 -14.81 -3.15 -8.67
N PHE A 45 -13.66 -3.25 -9.28
CA PHE A 45 -13.42 -4.00 -10.50
C PHE A 45 -12.41 -5.10 -10.22
N VAL A 46 -12.61 -6.27 -10.83
CA VAL A 46 -11.59 -7.31 -10.82
C VAL A 46 -10.38 -6.81 -11.60
N ALA A 47 -9.19 -6.96 -11.01
CA ALA A 47 -7.96 -6.60 -11.66
C ALA A 47 -7.55 -7.72 -12.65
N GLU A 48 -7.38 -7.36 -13.91
CA GLU A 48 -6.94 -8.27 -14.98
C GLU A 48 -5.76 -7.66 -15.74
N VAL A 49 -4.94 -8.49 -16.37
CA VAL A 49 -3.87 -8.00 -17.25
C VAL A 49 -4.48 -7.19 -18.40
N GLY A 50 -3.96 -5.98 -18.60
CA GLY A 50 -4.48 -5.00 -19.56
C GLY A 50 -5.56 -4.08 -19.01
N SER A 51 -6.02 -4.26 -17.77
CA SER A 51 -6.90 -3.29 -17.10
C SER A 51 -6.19 -1.96 -16.94
N GLY A 52 -6.82 -0.88 -17.42
CA GLY A 52 -6.31 0.48 -17.26
C GLY A 52 -6.46 0.96 -15.82
N VAL A 53 -5.41 1.59 -15.33
CA VAL A 53 -5.34 2.22 -14.01
C VAL A 53 -5.49 3.73 -14.16
N GLU A 54 -6.27 4.35 -13.29
CA GLU A 54 -6.59 5.78 -13.34
C GLU A 54 -6.16 6.50 -12.05
N PHE A 55 -6.14 7.80 -12.12
CA PHE A 55 -5.96 8.66 -10.95
C PHE A 55 -7.01 8.37 -9.87
N MET A 56 -6.61 8.32 -8.61
CA MET A 56 -7.40 7.98 -7.43
C MET A 56 -7.87 6.52 -7.37
N ASP A 57 -7.38 5.63 -8.24
CA ASP A 57 -7.62 4.21 -8.05
C ASP A 57 -6.87 3.68 -6.82
N SER A 58 -7.55 2.80 -6.09
CA SER A 58 -6.94 1.96 -5.07
C SER A 58 -6.75 0.55 -5.62
N LEU A 59 -5.50 0.13 -5.70
CA LEU A 59 -5.09 -1.20 -6.13
C LEU A 59 -4.99 -2.09 -4.91
N MET A 60 -5.71 -3.21 -4.92
CA MET A 60 -5.75 -4.14 -3.80
C MET A 60 -5.43 -5.56 -4.27
N THR A 61 -4.59 -6.26 -3.50
CA THR A 61 -4.35 -7.68 -3.68
C THR A 61 -4.86 -8.45 -2.47
N GLY A 62 -5.51 -9.59 -2.71
CA GLY A 62 -5.74 -10.60 -1.70
C GLY A 62 -4.61 -11.64 -1.75
N ASN A 63 -4.95 -12.93 -1.86
CA ASN A 63 -3.95 -14.00 -2.12
C ASN A 63 -3.49 -13.92 -3.56
N GLY A 64 -2.66 -12.93 -3.90
CA GLY A 64 -2.20 -12.71 -5.26
C GLY A 64 -1.21 -11.59 -5.39
N ARG A 65 -0.72 -11.38 -6.61
CA ARG A 65 0.27 -10.35 -6.93
C ARG A 65 -0.18 -9.56 -8.15
N MET A 66 0.18 -8.31 -8.21
CA MET A 66 -0.15 -7.42 -9.31
C MET A 66 1.07 -6.59 -9.69
N ALA A 67 1.31 -6.40 -10.98
CA ALA A 67 2.26 -5.39 -11.47
C ALA A 67 1.53 -4.36 -12.32
N VAL A 68 1.87 -3.11 -12.13
CA VAL A 68 1.37 -1.99 -12.92
C VAL A 68 2.56 -1.28 -13.54
N GLU A 69 2.43 -0.96 -14.82
CA GLU A 69 3.34 -0.09 -15.56
C GLU A 69 2.64 1.24 -15.84
N PHE A 70 3.27 2.33 -15.38
CA PHE A 70 2.77 3.69 -15.58
C PHE A 70 3.23 4.26 -16.92
N LEU A 71 2.58 5.34 -17.37
CA LEU A 71 2.89 5.99 -18.66
C LEU A 71 4.32 6.57 -18.75
N ASP A 72 5.01 6.72 -17.64
CA ASP A 72 6.40 7.19 -17.57
C ASP A 72 7.42 6.04 -17.48
N ASP A 73 7.00 4.80 -17.75
CA ASP A 73 7.78 3.57 -17.59
C ASP A 73 8.15 3.24 -16.12
N SER A 74 7.57 3.92 -15.13
CA SER A 74 7.66 3.47 -13.75
C SER A 74 6.86 2.19 -13.56
N GLN A 75 7.33 1.30 -12.69
CA GLN A 75 6.63 0.06 -12.37
C GLN A 75 6.43 -0.07 -10.86
N ILE A 76 5.26 -0.56 -10.46
CA ILE A 76 5.02 -1.01 -9.11
C ILE A 76 4.58 -2.47 -9.14
N ARG A 77 5.20 -3.32 -8.31
CA ARG A 77 4.82 -4.70 -8.09
C ARG A 77 4.36 -4.84 -6.66
N ILE A 78 3.10 -5.19 -6.47
CA ILE A 78 2.49 -5.37 -5.16
C ILE A 78 2.28 -6.85 -4.89
N THR A 79 2.64 -7.27 -3.69
CA THR A 79 2.51 -8.66 -3.25
C THR A 79 1.15 -8.91 -2.63
N GLU A 80 0.95 -10.04 -1.99
CA GLU A 80 -0.30 -10.42 -1.35
C GLU A 80 -0.70 -9.46 -0.22
N ASN A 81 -2.01 -9.33 0.01
CA ASN A 81 -2.60 -8.52 1.09
C ASN A 81 -2.13 -7.06 1.11
N SER A 82 -1.82 -6.50 -0.05
CA SER A 82 -1.30 -5.14 -0.20
C SER A 82 -2.36 -4.17 -0.71
N THR A 83 -2.19 -2.89 -0.35
CA THR A 83 -3.07 -1.81 -0.81
C THR A 83 -2.25 -0.57 -1.16
N VAL A 84 -2.40 -0.10 -2.39
CA VAL A 84 -1.75 1.11 -2.94
C VAL A 84 -2.80 2.02 -3.56
N VAL A 85 -2.75 3.32 -3.25
CA VAL A 85 -3.59 4.35 -3.87
C VAL A 85 -2.75 5.25 -4.75
N ILE A 86 -3.25 5.59 -5.93
CA ILE A 86 -2.61 6.51 -6.86
C ILE A 86 -3.10 7.92 -6.58
N ASP A 87 -2.40 8.66 -5.70
CA ASP A 87 -2.82 9.98 -5.24
C ASP A 87 -2.60 11.08 -6.28
N GLN A 88 -1.55 10.95 -7.10
CA GLN A 88 -1.22 11.90 -8.15
C GLN A 88 -0.38 11.24 -9.23
N PHE A 89 -0.71 11.53 -10.47
CA PHE A 89 0.13 11.21 -11.62
C PHE A 89 -0.02 12.31 -12.66
N VAL A 90 1.08 12.98 -12.99
CA VAL A 90 1.18 13.94 -14.07
C VAL A 90 2.48 13.64 -14.80
N TYR A 91 2.39 13.30 -16.07
CA TYR A 91 3.55 13.09 -16.93
C TYR A 91 3.52 14.09 -18.09
N ASP A 92 4.45 15.02 -18.09
CA ASP A 92 4.53 16.16 -19.00
C ASP A 92 5.91 16.21 -19.66
N ALA A 93 5.96 16.74 -20.87
CA ALA A 93 7.24 16.97 -21.56
C ALA A 93 8.15 17.93 -20.81
N ASN A 94 7.60 18.84 -19.99
CA ASN A 94 8.35 19.67 -19.07
C ASN A 94 8.56 18.92 -17.75
N PRO A 95 9.82 18.58 -17.38
CA PRO A 95 10.12 17.87 -16.15
C PRO A 95 9.60 18.53 -14.88
N ASP A 96 9.48 19.85 -14.86
CA ASP A 96 9.01 20.61 -13.69
C ASP A 96 7.53 20.37 -13.39
N ASN A 97 6.77 19.97 -14.39
CA ASN A 97 5.34 19.68 -14.26
C ASN A 97 5.08 18.20 -13.90
N SER A 98 6.02 17.30 -14.23
CA SER A 98 5.84 15.87 -14.01
C SER A 98 5.92 15.51 -12.54
N LYS A 99 4.93 14.77 -12.02
CA LYS A 99 4.82 14.36 -10.60
C LYS A 99 4.10 13.04 -10.47
N MET A 100 4.55 12.24 -9.50
CA MET A 100 3.85 11.04 -9.06
C MET A 100 3.78 11.03 -7.53
N ALA A 101 2.60 10.71 -6.99
CA ALA A 101 2.42 10.45 -5.58
C ALA A 101 1.57 9.18 -5.41
N LEU A 102 2.05 8.26 -4.58
CA LEU A 102 1.40 7.01 -4.23
C LEU A 102 1.23 6.97 -2.71
N SER A 103 0.09 6.46 -2.23
CA SER A 103 -0.12 6.11 -0.81
C SER A 103 -0.12 4.60 -0.66
N PHE A 104 0.76 4.09 0.17
CA PHE A 104 0.90 2.69 0.47
C PHE A 104 0.41 2.40 1.88
N ALA A 105 -0.75 1.74 1.98
CA ALA A 105 -1.44 1.56 3.25
C ALA A 105 -0.97 0.33 4.02
N LYS A 106 -0.71 -0.79 3.34
CA LYS A 106 -0.23 -2.04 3.95
C LYS A 106 0.33 -3.01 2.91
N GLY A 107 1.08 -4.01 3.38
CA GLY A 107 1.63 -5.09 2.58
C GLY A 107 3.06 -4.80 2.11
N THR A 108 3.47 -5.39 0.98
CA THR A 108 4.80 -5.18 0.40
C THR A 108 4.70 -4.79 -1.07
N ALA A 109 5.47 -3.79 -1.47
CA ALA A 109 5.60 -3.38 -2.86
C ALA A 109 7.08 -3.18 -3.24
N ARG A 110 7.40 -3.48 -4.50
CA ARG A 110 8.64 -3.05 -5.16
C ARG A 110 8.30 -1.96 -6.16
N PHE A 111 9.01 -0.86 -6.09
CA PHE A 111 8.87 0.27 -7.00
C PHE A 111 10.15 0.46 -7.81
N ILE A 112 10.01 0.54 -9.13
CA ILE A 112 11.09 0.82 -10.07
C ILE A 112 10.74 2.16 -10.75
N SER A 113 11.56 3.18 -10.57
CA SER A 113 11.30 4.49 -11.13
C SER A 113 11.56 4.55 -12.63
N GLY A 114 10.63 5.15 -13.35
CA GLY A 114 10.72 5.46 -14.77
C GLY A 114 11.32 6.83 -15.04
N SER A 115 10.77 7.52 -16.03
CA SER A 115 11.26 8.79 -16.53
C SER A 115 11.11 9.93 -15.52
N ILE A 116 9.98 10.00 -14.79
CA ILE A 116 9.74 11.06 -13.79
C ILE A 116 10.82 11.06 -12.70
N GLY A 117 11.18 9.88 -12.16
CA GLY A 117 12.17 9.74 -11.09
C GLY A 117 13.59 10.14 -11.49
N LYS A 118 13.90 10.10 -12.78
CA LYS A 118 15.20 10.51 -13.33
C LYS A 118 15.32 12.03 -13.51
N MET A 119 14.18 12.74 -13.60
CA MET A 119 14.15 14.18 -13.87
C MET A 119 14.49 15.01 -12.63
N LYS A 120 13.77 14.81 -11.52
CA LYS A 120 13.97 15.54 -10.26
C LYS A 120 13.67 14.66 -9.05
N LYS A 121 14.50 14.79 -7.98
CA LYS A 121 14.36 14.05 -6.71
C LYS A 121 12.98 14.18 -6.04
N GLU A 122 12.28 15.28 -6.25
CA GLU A 122 11.06 15.64 -5.54
C GLU A 122 9.79 15.24 -6.31
N ASN A 123 9.95 14.73 -7.53
CA ASN A 123 8.84 14.47 -8.43
C ASN A 123 8.10 13.18 -8.12
N ILE A 124 8.75 12.22 -7.43
CA ILE A 124 8.09 10.99 -6.97
C ILE A 124 8.09 10.94 -5.44
N LYS A 125 6.91 10.74 -4.87
CA LYS A 125 6.69 10.54 -3.44
C LYS A 125 5.83 9.32 -3.21
N LEU A 126 6.28 8.45 -2.32
CA LEU A 126 5.47 7.37 -1.78
C LEU A 126 5.24 7.68 -0.30
N LYS A 127 3.97 7.68 0.10
CA LYS A 127 3.55 7.92 1.48
C LYS A 127 3.11 6.62 2.12
N THR A 128 3.48 6.44 3.36
CA THR A 128 2.93 5.41 4.25
C THR A 128 2.28 6.10 5.45
N ASN A 129 1.71 5.32 6.36
CA ASN A 129 1.12 5.88 7.58
C ASN A 129 2.16 6.54 8.49
N THR A 130 3.43 6.11 8.43
CA THR A 130 4.50 6.58 9.33
C THR A 130 5.60 7.39 8.64
N ALA A 131 5.67 7.39 7.31
CA ALA A 131 6.75 8.04 6.58
C ALA A 131 6.34 8.60 5.20
N THR A 132 7.13 9.54 4.71
CA THR A 132 7.17 9.96 3.31
C THR A 132 8.51 9.57 2.70
N ILE A 133 8.47 8.85 1.59
CA ILE A 133 9.62 8.33 0.87
C ILE A 133 9.78 9.18 -0.40
N GLY A 134 10.84 9.96 -0.46
CA GLY A 134 11.25 10.71 -1.64
C GLY A 134 12.23 9.88 -2.47
N ILE A 135 12.05 9.85 -3.80
CA ILE A 135 12.71 8.90 -4.69
C ILE A 135 13.48 9.63 -5.76
N ARG A 136 14.72 9.21 -5.99
CA ARG A 136 15.57 9.71 -7.07
C ARG A 136 16.16 8.56 -7.87
N GLY A 137 15.47 8.18 -8.95
CA GLY A 137 15.97 7.21 -9.91
C GLY A 137 16.33 5.87 -9.27
N THR A 138 15.38 5.21 -8.59
CA THR A 138 15.65 4.05 -7.73
C THR A 138 14.83 2.83 -8.08
N ASP A 139 15.32 1.69 -7.63
CA ASP A 139 14.62 0.43 -7.46
C ASP A 139 14.66 0.10 -5.96
N PHE A 140 13.51 -0.10 -5.33
CA PHE A 140 13.42 -0.33 -3.89
C PHE A 140 12.18 -1.11 -3.50
N THR A 141 12.20 -1.69 -2.31
CA THR A 141 11.02 -2.27 -1.69
C THR A 141 10.55 -1.43 -0.51
N VAL A 142 9.26 -1.43 -0.29
CA VAL A 142 8.60 -0.89 0.89
C VAL A 142 7.66 -1.94 1.45
N THR A 143 7.69 -2.12 2.76
CA THR A 143 6.74 -2.96 3.50
C THR A 143 6.09 -2.13 4.59
N VAL A 144 4.77 -2.18 4.67
CA VAL A 144 3.99 -1.64 5.79
C VAL A 144 3.28 -2.80 6.45
N ASP A 145 3.59 -3.02 7.71
CA ASP A 145 3.02 -4.09 8.51
C ASP A 145 1.69 -3.71 9.17
N GLU A 146 1.11 -4.63 9.92
CA GLU A 146 -0.17 -4.43 10.62
C GLU A 146 -0.09 -3.41 11.78
N LEU A 147 1.10 -3.05 12.23
CA LEU A 147 1.36 -2.00 13.21
C LEU A 147 1.71 -0.65 12.56
N ASP A 148 1.50 -0.51 11.25
CA ASP A 148 1.85 0.66 10.45
C ASP A 148 3.35 0.96 10.36
N ARG A 149 4.24 0.03 10.81
CA ARG A 149 5.67 0.23 10.69
C ARG A 149 6.09 0.12 9.23
N THR A 150 6.96 1.02 8.80
CA THR A 150 7.44 1.08 7.42
C THR A 150 8.89 0.63 7.35
N LEU A 151 9.16 -0.44 6.59
CA LEU A 151 10.51 -0.88 6.21
C LEU A 151 10.78 -0.47 4.77
N VAL A 152 11.94 0.13 4.51
CA VAL A 152 12.37 0.53 3.16
C VAL A 152 13.76 -0.08 2.89
N ILE A 153 13.92 -0.74 1.74
CA ILE A 153 15.20 -1.32 1.31
C ILE A 153 15.52 -0.82 -0.09
N LEU A 154 16.66 -0.14 -0.23
CA LEU A 154 17.20 0.28 -1.53
C LEU A 154 17.84 -0.91 -2.25
N LEU A 155 17.41 -1.18 -3.48
CA LEU A 155 17.90 -2.30 -4.27
C LEU A 155 19.08 -1.89 -5.17
N PRO A 156 19.91 -2.85 -5.60
CA PRO A 156 20.99 -2.60 -6.54
C PRO A 156 20.47 -2.35 -7.96
N ASP A 157 21.30 -1.72 -8.75
CA ASP A 157 21.19 -1.68 -10.20
C ASP A 157 21.69 -3.00 -10.84
N LYS A 158 21.74 -3.05 -12.17
CA LYS A 158 22.22 -4.22 -12.93
C LYS A 158 23.69 -4.56 -12.70
N ASN A 159 24.48 -3.62 -12.19
CA ASN A 159 25.90 -3.78 -11.90
C ASN A 159 26.14 -4.17 -10.43
N GLY A 160 25.10 -4.25 -9.61
CA GLY A 160 25.20 -4.49 -8.17
C GLY A 160 25.49 -3.24 -7.35
N GLU A 161 25.52 -2.05 -7.98
CA GLU A 161 25.67 -0.77 -7.31
C GLU A 161 24.32 -0.19 -6.89
N SER A 162 24.33 0.91 -6.12
CA SER A 162 23.09 1.59 -5.76
C SER A 162 22.29 1.99 -7.00
N SER A 163 20.99 1.62 -7.05
CA SER A 163 20.10 2.05 -8.14
C SER A 163 19.78 3.55 -8.09
N GLY A 164 20.09 4.24 -6.98
CA GLY A 164 19.81 5.67 -6.81
C GLY A 164 19.87 6.12 -5.35
N GLU A 165 18.96 7.01 -4.98
CA GLU A 165 18.90 7.58 -3.64
C GLU A 165 17.46 7.68 -3.14
N ILE A 166 17.20 7.29 -1.90
CA ILE A 166 15.93 7.38 -1.22
C ILE A 166 16.08 8.26 0.01
N THR A 167 15.14 9.15 0.22
CA THR A 167 15.02 9.95 1.45
C THR A 167 13.76 9.53 2.19
N VAL A 168 13.90 9.02 3.40
CA VAL A 168 12.79 8.62 4.28
C VAL A 168 12.63 9.65 5.37
N THR A 169 11.46 10.28 5.43
CA THR A 169 11.18 11.43 6.31
C THR A 169 9.88 11.21 7.07
N ASN A 170 9.87 11.55 8.36
CA ASN A 170 8.67 11.71 9.18
C ASN A 170 8.81 12.96 10.10
N GLU A 171 7.90 13.12 11.07
CA GLU A 171 7.97 14.26 12.02
C GLU A 171 9.22 14.21 12.91
N GLY A 172 9.75 13.03 13.20
CA GLY A 172 10.93 12.82 14.05
C GLY A 172 12.25 13.11 13.36
N GLY A 173 12.31 13.03 12.02
CA GLY A 173 13.58 13.25 11.30
C GLY A 173 13.60 12.70 9.87
N THR A 174 14.81 12.65 9.34
CA THR A 174 15.07 12.21 7.96
C THR A 174 16.32 11.36 7.90
N VAL A 175 16.28 10.26 7.15
CA VAL A 175 17.46 9.47 6.76
C VAL A 175 17.52 9.31 5.25
N THR A 176 18.73 9.06 4.75
CA THR A 176 19.00 8.84 3.32
C THR A 176 19.62 7.47 3.11
N LEU A 177 19.06 6.69 2.19
CA LEU A 177 19.62 5.45 1.68
C LEU A 177 20.24 5.72 0.32
N ASN A 178 21.52 5.38 0.16
CA ASN A 178 22.29 5.63 -1.08
C ASN A 178 23.26 4.50 -1.44
N GLN A 179 23.17 3.36 -0.74
CA GLN A 179 23.95 2.16 -1.04
C GLN A 179 22.99 0.99 -1.32
N ALA A 180 23.40 0.08 -2.20
CA ALA A 180 22.67 -1.13 -2.51
C ALA A 180 22.40 -1.95 -1.23
N PHE A 181 21.19 -2.48 -1.07
CA PHE A 181 20.74 -3.22 0.11
C PHE A 181 20.77 -2.46 1.43
N GLN A 182 20.88 -1.15 1.39
CA GLN A 182 20.73 -0.33 2.57
C GLN A 182 19.26 -0.22 2.94
N ALA A 183 18.95 -0.34 4.24
CA ALA A 183 17.58 -0.37 4.74
C ALA A 183 17.41 0.55 5.94
N THR A 184 16.17 0.99 6.16
CA THR A 184 15.72 1.71 7.36
C THR A 184 14.32 1.29 7.73
N ILE A 185 13.99 1.42 9.02
CA ILE A 185 12.64 1.20 9.54
C ILE A 185 12.11 2.46 10.22
N VAL A 186 10.81 2.71 10.06
CA VAL A 186 10.07 3.78 10.72
C VAL A 186 8.97 3.18 11.54
N SER A 187 9.10 3.22 12.86
CA SER A 187 8.15 2.57 13.78
C SER A 187 6.91 3.40 14.05
N THR A 188 7.03 4.73 14.13
CA THR A 188 5.89 5.63 14.35
C THR A 188 6.09 6.95 13.59
N ILE A 189 5.04 7.75 13.48
CA ILE A 189 5.10 9.06 12.80
C ILE A 189 6.05 10.07 13.50
N SER A 190 6.24 9.94 14.80
CA SER A 190 7.02 10.88 15.61
C SER A 190 8.42 10.38 15.98
N THR A 191 8.66 9.07 15.90
CA THR A 191 10.00 8.50 16.12
C THR A 191 10.83 8.66 14.86
N PRO A 192 12.06 9.21 14.94
CA PRO A 192 12.93 9.31 13.77
C PRO A 192 13.09 7.96 13.05
N PRO A 193 13.22 7.94 11.72
CA PRO A 193 13.62 6.73 11.03
C PRO A 193 14.94 6.19 11.61
N ALA A 194 15.04 4.87 11.76
CA ALA A 194 16.26 4.23 12.25
C ALA A 194 17.46 4.55 11.37
N ASN A 195 18.66 4.55 11.94
CA ASN A 195 19.87 4.71 11.15
C ASN A 195 19.94 3.64 10.06
N PRO A 196 20.36 4.02 8.83
CA PRO A 196 20.50 3.06 7.75
C PRO A 196 21.44 1.90 8.09
N VAL A 197 21.02 0.69 7.82
CA VAL A 197 21.85 -0.53 7.97
C VAL A 197 22.05 -1.19 6.61
N GLN A 198 23.22 -1.82 6.44
CA GLN A 198 23.53 -2.60 5.25
C GLN A 198 23.11 -4.05 5.48
N ILE A 199 22.24 -4.57 4.59
CA ILE A 199 21.88 -5.99 4.63
C ILE A 199 22.90 -6.77 3.82
N GLU A 200 23.58 -7.70 4.45
CA GLU A 200 24.56 -8.56 3.80
C GLU A 200 23.93 -9.89 3.37
N ASN A 201 24.52 -10.55 2.37
CA ASN A 201 24.14 -11.89 1.93
C ASN A 201 22.69 -12.07 1.44
N ILE A 202 22.05 -10.99 0.97
CA ILE A 202 20.73 -11.04 0.36
C ILE A 202 20.80 -10.77 -1.13
N THR A 203 19.94 -11.41 -1.91
CA THR A 203 19.82 -11.19 -3.35
C THR A 203 18.47 -10.56 -3.69
N VAL A 204 18.38 -9.86 -4.83
CA VAL A 204 17.11 -9.30 -5.32
C VAL A 204 16.06 -10.39 -5.47
N ALA A 205 16.44 -11.59 -5.96
CA ALA A 205 15.50 -12.71 -6.10
C ALA A 205 14.98 -13.21 -4.74
N GLN A 206 15.78 -13.16 -3.70
CA GLN A 206 15.31 -13.45 -2.35
C GLN A 206 14.33 -12.39 -1.86
N ILE A 207 14.62 -11.11 -2.09
CA ILE A 207 13.72 -10.01 -1.75
C ILE A 207 12.39 -10.11 -2.53
N ASP A 208 12.41 -10.42 -3.82
CA ASP A 208 11.20 -10.60 -4.63
C ASP A 208 10.36 -11.81 -4.17
N ASN A 209 10.97 -12.80 -3.53
CA ASN A 209 10.30 -13.98 -2.99
C ASN A 209 10.02 -13.88 -1.48
N LEU A 210 10.66 -12.93 -0.80
CA LEU A 210 10.38 -12.69 0.61
C LEU A 210 9.03 -11.98 0.74
N PHE A 211 8.04 -12.72 1.25
CA PHE A 211 7.09 -12.09 2.16
C PHE A 211 7.92 -11.66 3.35
N ILE A 212 8.09 -10.35 3.57
CA ILE A 212 8.82 -9.89 4.75
C ILE A 212 7.91 -10.08 5.97
N VAL A 213 7.59 -11.33 6.26
CA VAL A 213 7.00 -11.76 7.52
C VAL A 213 8.11 -11.89 8.57
N SER A 214 9.34 -12.16 8.13
CA SER A 214 10.52 -12.22 8.99
C SER A 214 11.63 -11.40 8.36
N PRO A 215 11.86 -10.16 8.79
CA PRO A 215 12.93 -9.35 8.25
C PRO A 215 14.31 -10.01 8.50
N PRO A 216 15.31 -9.74 7.64
CA PRO A 216 16.68 -10.20 7.85
C PRO A 216 17.21 -9.85 9.24
N GLN A 217 18.17 -10.61 9.73
CA GLN A 217 18.70 -10.47 11.10
C GLN A 217 19.18 -9.03 11.38
N GLU A 218 19.83 -8.40 10.43
CA GLU A 218 20.32 -7.01 10.52
C GLU A 218 19.17 -6.00 10.72
N ILE A 219 18.01 -6.27 10.12
CA ILE A 219 16.82 -5.44 10.31
C ILE A 219 16.16 -5.70 11.66
N GLN A 220 16.21 -6.94 12.15
CA GLN A 220 15.73 -7.29 13.49
C GLN A 220 16.56 -6.59 14.56
N GLU A 221 17.88 -6.53 14.42
CA GLU A 221 18.78 -5.81 15.33
C GLU A 221 18.44 -4.31 15.38
N VAL A 222 18.18 -3.68 14.24
CA VAL A 222 17.76 -2.26 14.20
C VAL A 222 16.39 -2.05 14.85
N GLN A 223 15.47 -3.00 14.70
CA GLN A 223 14.19 -2.96 15.40
C GLN A 223 14.37 -3.08 16.91
N GLU A 224 15.25 -3.94 17.38
CA GLU A 224 15.55 -4.10 18.80
C GLU A 224 16.25 -2.86 19.39
N GLU A 225 17.21 -2.26 18.66
CA GLU A 225 17.85 -1.02 19.08
C GLU A 225 16.84 0.14 19.17
N ALA A 226 16.01 0.33 18.15
CA ALA A 226 14.95 1.34 18.15
C ALA A 226 13.91 1.11 19.27
N ARG A 227 13.69 -0.17 19.65
CA ARG A 227 12.82 -0.56 20.75
C ARG A 227 13.44 -0.25 22.12
N THR A 228 14.74 -0.49 22.29
CA THR A 228 15.45 -0.19 23.53
C THR A 228 15.57 1.31 23.80
N GLU A 229 15.77 2.12 22.78
CA GLU A 229 15.76 3.58 22.89
C GLU A 229 14.36 4.12 23.27
N ASN A 230 13.28 3.51 22.76
CA ASN A 230 11.91 3.90 23.10
C ASN A 230 11.40 3.29 24.40
N SER A 231 11.98 2.22 24.91
CA SER A 231 11.57 1.55 26.16
C SER A 231 11.80 2.40 27.41
N SER A 232 12.63 3.45 27.32
CA SER A 232 12.74 4.44 28.41
C SER A 232 11.57 5.44 28.46
N ASN A 233 10.69 5.46 27.44
CA ASN A 233 9.52 6.34 27.34
C ASN A 233 8.22 5.62 26.96
N ASN A 234 7.90 4.56 27.71
CA ASN A 234 6.53 4.08 27.94
C ASN A 234 5.68 3.57 26.77
N ILE A 235 5.34 2.25 26.86
CA ILE A 235 4.03 1.62 26.56
C ILE A 235 3.73 1.26 25.11
N LEU A 236 3.52 -0.07 24.93
CA LEU A 236 2.95 -0.78 23.79
C LEU A 236 3.88 -0.97 22.57
N THR A 237 4.91 -1.74 22.78
CA THR A 237 5.58 -2.41 21.67
C THR A 237 5.07 -3.85 21.61
N ALA A 238 4.03 -4.09 20.80
CA ALA A 238 3.74 -5.43 20.35
C ALA A 238 4.88 -5.86 19.41
N ASP A 239 5.49 -7.00 19.73
CA ASP A 239 6.64 -7.51 18.99
C ASP A 239 6.19 -8.06 17.64
N PHE A 240 6.83 -7.63 16.56
CA PHE A 240 6.58 -8.15 15.22
C PHE A 240 6.84 -9.68 15.12
N LEU A 241 7.63 -10.23 16.06
CA LEU A 241 7.98 -11.64 16.09
C LEU A 241 7.08 -12.47 17.03
N GLU A 242 6.38 -11.86 18.00
CA GLU A 242 5.50 -12.58 18.92
C GLU A 242 4.19 -13.06 18.27
N PHE A 243 3.78 -12.47 17.12
CA PHE A 243 2.56 -12.94 16.43
C PHE A 243 2.67 -14.37 15.90
N ASN A 244 3.87 -14.85 15.58
CA ASN A 244 4.07 -16.24 15.14
C ASN A 244 4.07 -17.26 16.26
N GLU A 245 4.34 -16.86 17.53
CA GLU A 245 4.26 -17.77 18.67
C GLU A 245 2.84 -17.89 19.22
N LEU A 246 2.05 -16.80 19.17
CA LEU A 246 0.65 -16.83 19.60
C LEU A 246 -0.25 -17.68 18.69
N GLU A 247 0.03 -17.72 17.38
CA GLU A 247 -0.71 -18.60 16.47
C GLU A 247 -0.38 -20.09 16.66
N LYS A 248 0.80 -20.42 17.17
CA LYS A 248 1.20 -21.81 17.43
C LYS A 248 0.51 -22.41 18.65
N ASP A 249 0.36 -21.62 19.72
CA ASP A 249 -0.29 -22.09 20.94
C ASP A 249 -1.81 -22.25 20.81
N TYR A 250 -2.45 -21.45 19.91
CA TYR A 250 -3.89 -21.58 19.66
C TYR A 250 -4.28 -22.76 18.76
N LEU A 251 -3.33 -23.35 18.03
CA LEU A 251 -3.60 -24.49 17.15
C LEU A 251 -3.31 -25.85 17.80
N GLU A 252 -2.65 -25.90 18.98
CA GLU A 252 -2.36 -27.15 19.69
C GLU A 252 -3.40 -27.54 20.76
N GLU A 253 -4.28 -26.61 21.17
CA GLU A 253 -5.44 -26.93 22.00
C GLU A 253 -6.69 -27.03 21.10
N GLU A 254 -6.92 -28.17 20.50
CA GLU A 254 -8.26 -28.53 20.05
C GLU A 254 -9.17 -28.53 21.29
N PRO A 255 -10.18 -27.66 21.39
CA PRO A 255 -11.15 -27.79 22.46
C PRO A 255 -11.88 -29.13 22.23
N GLU A 256 -11.79 -30.05 23.16
CA GLU A 256 -12.63 -31.24 23.22
C GLU A 256 -14.10 -30.81 23.43
N TRP A 257 -14.71 -30.27 22.38
CA TRP A 257 -16.15 -30.15 22.31
C TRP A 257 -16.70 -31.47 21.75
N SER A 258 -16.90 -32.43 22.63
CA SER A 258 -17.73 -33.59 22.30
C SER A 258 -19.18 -33.11 22.20
N PHE A 259 -19.75 -33.19 21.01
CA PHE A 259 -21.16 -32.94 20.72
C PHE A 259 -22.14 -33.93 21.39
N SER A 260 -21.70 -34.68 22.40
CA SER A 260 -22.51 -35.70 23.06
C SER A 260 -23.32 -35.23 24.27
N GLU A 261 -23.21 -33.93 24.66
CA GLU A 261 -23.94 -33.38 25.83
C GLU A 261 -24.68 -32.06 25.57
N LEU A 262 -25.10 -31.83 24.33
CA LEU A 262 -26.15 -30.83 24.08
C LEU A 262 -27.48 -31.57 24.19
N ASP A 263 -28.13 -31.46 25.35
CA ASP A 263 -29.52 -31.79 25.58
C ASP A 263 -30.38 -31.06 24.52
N ILE A 264 -30.94 -31.86 23.62
CA ILE A 264 -31.82 -31.37 22.51
C ILE A 264 -33.24 -31.00 23.05
N ASP A 265 -33.41 -30.78 24.35
CA ASP A 265 -34.70 -30.48 24.97
C ASP A 265 -35.07 -28.98 25.00
N LEU A 266 -34.36 -28.11 24.29
CA LEU A 266 -34.64 -26.66 24.26
C LEU A 266 -34.95 -26.10 22.87
N LEU A 267 -35.48 -26.91 21.98
CA LEU A 267 -36.21 -26.43 20.80
C LEU A 267 -37.72 -26.57 21.05
N ASP A 268 -38.25 -25.55 21.67
CA ASP A 268 -39.71 -25.34 21.78
C ASP A 268 -40.29 -25.22 20.37
N ILE A 269 -40.94 -26.29 19.93
CA ILE A 269 -41.54 -26.41 18.58
C ILE A 269 -42.72 -25.42 18.40
N ASP A 270 -43.19 -24.79 19.47
CA ASP A 270 -44.29 -23.82 19.43
C ASP A 270 -43.88 -22.44 18.83
N PHE A 271 -42.61 -22.12 18.73
CA PHE A 271 -42.15 -20.85 18.13
C PHE A 271 -42.26 -20.79 16.59
N LEU A 272 -42.39 -21.93 15.92
CA LEU A 272 -42.51 -21.98 14.46
C LEU A 272 -43.95 -21.98 13.93
N GLN A 273 -45.00 -22.05 14.80
CA GLN A 273 -46.40 -22.02 14.38
C GLN A 273 -46.95 -20.61 14.29
N ASP A 274 -46.32 -19.59 14.89
CA ASP A 274 -46.81 -18.20 14.84
C ASP A 274 -46.24 -17.39 13.65
N LEU A 275 -45.51 -18.02 12.73
CA LEU A 275 -44.89 -17.37 11.56
C LEU A 275 -45.37 -17.91 10.20
N LEU A 276 -46.48 -18.69 10.19
CA LEU A 276 -47.23 -19.07 9.01
C LEU A 276 -48.67 -18.55 9.13
#